data_06f5d3ac9fc3196e1c3195b4cec00752
#
_entry.id   06f5d3ac9fc3196e1c3195b4cec00752
#
_cell.length_a   1.000
_cell.length_b   1.000
_cell.length_c   1.000
_cell.angle_alpha   90.00
_cell.angle_beta   90.00
_cell.angle_gamma   90.00
#
_symmetry.space_group_name_H-M   'P 1'
#
loop_
_entity.id
_entity.type
_entity.pdbx_description
1 polymer ?
#
loop_
_entity_poly.entity_id
_entity_poly.type
_entity_poly.pdbx_seq_one_letter_code
_entity_poly.pdbx_strand_id
1 'polypeptide(L)'
;FDAALIVDEAHATGIFGKSGRGLVHELGLCNQVFARIITFGKGMGTHGAAVLGSEQLRTYLINFSRSFIYTTASSFLSHLAVKVAYEFLKKHDHQTMIHERIKQFKIKVNSAINLLPSNSTIQIILVPGNTQAREAAIKIQQAGFDVKAILSPTVAIGTERLRICLHNHNSIDEINKLCTTINQIL
;
A
#
# COMPACT_ATOMS: atom_id res chain seq x y z
N PHE A 1 -21.91 18.00 -1.86
CA PHE A 1 -21.11 18.53 -2.96
C PHE A 1 -21.45 17.72 -4.21
N ASP A 2 -21.73 18.39 -5.31
CA ASP A 2 -21.88 17.77 -6.62
C ASP A 2 -20.47 17.61 -7.25
N ALA A 3 -19.78 16.55 -6.87
CA ALA A 3 -18.40 16.31 -7.27
C ALA A 3 -18.19 14.85 -7.69
N ALA A 4 -17.48 14.65 -8.79
CA ALA A 4 -17.05 13.32 -9.22
C ALA A 4 -15.86 12.85 -8.37
N LEU A 5 -15.95 11.65 -7.82
CA LEU A 5 -14.90 11.06 -6.99
C LEU A 5 -14.03 10.13 -7.80
N ILE A 6 -12.73 10.44 -7.87
CA ILE A 6 -11.69 9.55 -8.41
C ILE A 6 -10.87 9.00 -7.24
N VAL A 7 -10.77 7.69 -7.11
CA VAL A 7 -10.06 7.02 -6.01
C VAL A 7 -8.81 6.32 -6.54
N ASP A 8 -7.64 6.70 -6.03
CA ASP A 8 -6.41 5.95 -6.27
C ASP A 8 -6.30 4.81 -5.25
N GLU A 9 -6.38 3.57 -5.74
CA GLU A 9 -6.29 2.35 -4.94
C GLU A 9 -4.94 1.63 -5.09
N ALA A 10 -3.89 2.34 -5.49
CA ALA A 10 -2.56 1.75 -5.68
C ALA A 10 -2.02 1.01 -4.44
N HIS A 11 -2.39 1.44 -3.24
CA HIS A 11 -2.05 0.80 -1.97
C HIS A 11 -3.19 -0.05 -1.37
N ALA A 12 -4.34 -0.10 -2.00
CA ALA A 12 -5.48 -0.90 -1.55
C ALA A 12 -5.63 -2.20 -2.35
N THR A 13 -5.28 -2.16 -3.65
CA THR A 13 -5.32 -3.33 -4.54
C THR A 13 -4.40 -4.44 -4.02
N GLY A 14 -4.93 -5.64 -3.89
CA GLY A 14 -4.23 -6.81 -3.33
C GLY A 14 -4.33 -6.91 -1.79
N ILE A 15 -4.76 -5.84 -1.08
CA ILE A 15 -4.75 -5.76 0.38
C ILE A 15 -6.18 -5.76 0.95
N PHE A 16 -7.07 -4.93 0.40
CA PHE A 16 -8.45 -4.76 0.86
C PHE A 16 -9.46 -5.42 -0.05
N GLY A 17 -10.62 -5.74 0.51
CA GLY A 17 -11.75 -6.32 -0.19
C GLY A 17 -11.54 -7.78 -0.58
N LYS A 18 -12.66 -8.48 -0.83
CA LYS A 18 -12.63 -9.89 -1.22
C LYS A 18 -11.70 -10.13 -2.41
N SER A 19 -10.77 -11.05 -2.27
CA SER A 19 -9.72 -11.36 -3.28
C SER A 19 -8.88 -10.14 -3.69
N GLY A 20 -8.65 -9.19 -2.77
CA GLY A 20 -7.80 -8.01 -3.03
C GLY A 20 -8.38 -7.00 -4.01
N ARG A 21 -9.71 -6.90 -4.13
CA ARG A 21 -10.38 -6.00 -5.08
C ARG A 21 -10.28 -4.52 -4.75
N GLY A 22 -9.73 -4.18 -3.59
CA GLY A 22 -9.55 -2.81 -3.13
C GLY A 22 -10.57 -2.34 -2.11
N LEU A 23 -10.30 -1.18 -1.51
CA LEU A 23 -11.10 -0.60 -0.43
C LEU A 23 -12.47 -0.11 -0.91
N VAL A 24 -12.56 0.47 -2.10
CA VAL A 24 -13.84 0.88 -2.71
C VAL A 24 -14.80 -0.31 -2.85
N HIS A 25 -14.26 -1.49 -3.20
CA HIS A 25 -15.04 -2.72 -3.26
C HIS A 25 -15.45 -3.19 -1.86
N GLU A 26 -14.54 -3.14 -0.89
CA GLU A 26 -14.80 -3.53 0.51
C GLU A 26 -15.95 -2.71 1.11
N LEU A 27 -15.96 -1.41 0.84
CA LEU A 27 -16.97 -0.48 1.33
C LEU A 27 -18.29 -0.49 0.51
N GLY A 28 -18.40 -1.30 -0.54
CA GLY A 28 -19.60 -1.36 -1.39
C GLY A 28 -19.81 -0.12 -2.26
N LEU A 29 -18.77 0.70 -2.50
CA LEU A 29 -18.88 2.01 -3.16
C LEU A 29 -18.58 1.97 -4.67
N CYS A 30 -18.46 0.79 -5.29
CA CYS A 30 -18.06 0.67 -6.71
C CYS A 30 -18.95 1.46 -7.68
N ASN A 31 -20.24 1.59 -7.38
CA ASN A 31 -21.20 2.32 -8.22
C ASN A 31 -21.34 3.81 -7.85
N GLN A 32 -20.62 4.28 -6.84
CA GLN A 32 -20.69 5.65 -6.33
C GLN A 32 -19.46 6.48 -6.68
N VAL A 33 -18.40 5.84 -7.18
CA VAL A 33 -17.17 6.51 -7.60
C VAL A 33 -17.15 6.64 -9.13
N PHE A 34 -16.69 7.80 -9.61
CA PHE A 34 -16.58 8.06 -11.04
C PHE A 34 -15.49 7.19 -11.70
N ALA A 35 -14.35 7.07 -11.03
CA ALA A 35 -13.26 6.24 -11.50
C ALA A 35 -12.42 5.70 -10.34
N ARG A 36 -11.80 4.52 -10.55
CA ARG A 36 -10.81 3.93 -9.66
C ARG A 36 -9.51 3.72 -10.43
N ILE A 37 -8.39 4.10 -9.84
CA ILE A 37 -7.07 3.85 -10.39
C ILE A 37 -6.46 2.70 -9.60
N ILE A 38 -6.15 1.60 -10.27
CA ILE A 38 -5.48 0.45 -9.68
C ILE A 38 -4.09 0.28 -10.30
N THR A 39 -3.12 -0.16 -9.52
CA THR A 39 -1.77 -0.42 -10.00
C THR A 39 -1.37 -1.85 -9.71
N PHE A 40 -0.60 -2.43 -10.61
CA PHE A 40 -0.18 -3.82 -10.52
C PHE A 40 1.25 -3.99 -9.99
N GLY A 41 1.99 -2.89 -9.82
CA GLY A 41 3.39 -2.90 -9.39
C GLY A 41 3.62 -2.95 -7.88
N LYS A 42 2.56 -2.99 -7.05
CA LYS A 42 2.65 -3.04 -5.59
C LYS A 42 2.13 -4.38 -5.05
N GLY A 43 0.96 -4.40 -4.43
CA GLY A 43 0.39 -5.62 -3.84
C GLY A 43 0.16 -6.77 -4.82
N MET A 44 0.05 -6.49 -6.12
CA MET A 44 -0.08 -7.50 -7.18
C MET A 44 1.25 -8.09 -7.65
N GLY A 45 2.39 -7.46 -7.37
CA GLY A 45 3.73 -7.94 -7.72
C GLY A 45 4.00 -8.05 -9.22
N THR A 46 3.27 -7.30 -10.07
CA THR A 46 3.43 -7.31 -11.53
C THR A 46 3.74 -5.90 -12.06
N HIS A 47 3.32 -5.54 -13.26
CA HIS A 47 3.57 -4.21 -13.82
C HIS A 47 2.33 -3.67 -14.52
N GLY A 48 2.17 -2.34 -14.52
CA GLY A 48 1.09 -1.63 -15.19
C GLY A 48 0.06 -1.04 -14.23
N ALA A 49 -0.97 -0.47 -14.82
CA ALA A 49 -2.09 0.14 -14.11
C ALA A 49 -3.36 0.06 -14.98
N ALA A 50 -4.52 0.23 -14.34
CA ALA A 50 -5.79 0.34 -15.05
C ALA A 50 -6.67 1.41 -14.39
N VAL A 51 -7.47 2.08 -15.22
CA VAL A 51 -8.57 2.93 -14.80
C VAL A 51 -9.87 2.12 -14.94
N LEU A 52 -10.59 1.97 -13.84
CA LEU A 52 -11.89 1.31 -13.78
C LEU A 52 -12.98 2.37 -13.68
N GLY A 53 -14.03 2.25 -14.47
CA GLY A 53 -15.15 3.18 -14.48
C GLY A 53 -16.24 2.74 -15.45
N SER A 54 -17.14 3.67 -15.84
CA SER A 54 -18.22 3.38 -16.76
C SER A 54 -17.71 3.12 -18.17
N GLU A 55 -18.55 2.52 -19.03
CA GLU A 55 -18.25 2.33 -20.45
C GLU A 55 -18.08 3.67 -21.19
N GLN A 56 -18.81 4.70 -20.78
CA GLN A 56 -18.64 6.07 -21.31
C GLN A 56 -17.25 6.61 -21.00
N LEU A 57 -16.78 6.45 -19.76
CA LEU A 57 -15.42 6.85 -19.38
C LEU A 57 -14.37 6.08 -20.17
N ARG A 58 -14.54 4.76 -20.34
CA ARG A 58 -13.65 3.92 -21.13
C ARG A 58 -13.56 4.44 -22.57
N THR A 59 -14.71 4.66 -23.22
CA THR A 59 -14.79 5.17 -24.59
C THR A 59 -14.13 6.55 -24.70
N TYR A 60 -14.37 7.43 -23.72
CA TYR A 60 -13.73 8.74 -23.68
C TYR A 60 -12.20 8.63 -23.59
N LEU A 61 -11.68 7.81 -22.68
CA LEU A 61 -10.23 7.64 -22.50
C LEU A 61 -9.54 7.04 -23.73
N ILE A 62 -10.16 6.09 -24.41
CA ILE A 62 -9.64 5.51 -25.65
C ILE A 62 -9.47 6.58 -26.73
N ASN A 63 -10.39 7.54 -26.81
CA ASN A 63 -10.40 8.55 -27.88
C ASN A 63 -9.67 9.85 -27.53
N PHE A 64 -9.52 10.18 -26.25
CA PHE A 64 -9.04 11.51 -25.81
C PHE A 64 -7.86 11.46 -24.83
N SER A 65 -7.54 10.32 -24.21
CA SER A 65 -6.40 10.23 -23.31
C SER A 65 -5.08 10.16 -24.09
N ARG A 66 -4.38 11.28 -24.18
CA ARG A 66 -3.10 11.39 -24.92
C ARG A 66 -2.06 10.38 -24.42
N SER A 67 -1.97 10.18 -23.12
CA SER A 67 -1.06 9.20 -22.51
C SER A 67 -1.37 7.76 -22.92
N PHE A 68 -2.63 7.46 -23.26
CA PHE A 68 -3.05 6.15 -23.72
C PHE A 68 -2.88 6.01 -25.23
N ILE A 69 -3.30 7.02 -26.01
CA ILE A 69 -3.31 7.00 -27.48
C ILE A 69 -1.88 6.93 -28.04
N TYR A 70 -0.95 7.69 -27.46
CA TYR A 70 0.43 7.83 -27.95
C TYR A 70 1.43 6.93 -27.21
N THR A 71 0.97 5.78 -26.71
CA THR A 71 1.84 4.80 -26.04
C THR A 71 1.81 3.46 -26.79
N THR A 72 2.91 2.74 -26.68
CA THR A 72 2.95 1.35 -27.17
C THR A 72 2.16 0.45 -26.24
N ALA A 73 1.38 -0.48 -26.79
CA ALA A 73 0.64 -1.47 -26.01
C ALA A 73 1.55 -2.31 -25.11
N SER A 74 1.05 -2.67 -23.94
CA SER A 74 1.75 -3.58 -23.04
C SER A 74 1.96 -4.95 -23.69
N SER A 75 3.04 -5.62 -23.33
CA SER A 75 3.34 -6.96 -23.85
C SER A 75 2.29 -8.00 -23.39
N PHE A 76 2.14 -9.06 -24.17
CA PHE A 76 1.29 -10.19 -23.80
C PHE A 76 1.68 -10.79 -22.43
N LEU A 77 3.00 -10.89 -22.15
CA LEU A 77 3.50 -11.40 -20.88
C LEU A 77 3.08 -10.53 -19.69
N SER A 78 3.04 -9.20 -19.86
CA SER A 78 2.54 -8.30 -18.81
C SER A 78 1.07 -8.56 -18.49
N HIS A 79 0.23 -8.74 -19.51
CA HIS A 79 -1.18 -9.07 -19.31
C HIS A 79 -1.38 -10.46 -18.68
N LEU A 80 -0.57 -11.44 -19.11
CA LEU A 80 -0.60 -12.78 -18.52
C LEU A 80 -0.20 -12.75 -17.05
N ALA A 81 0.85 -12.01 -16.67
CA ALA A 81 1.28 -11.85 -15.29
C ALA A 81 0.18 -11.26 -14.42
N VAL A 82 -0.51 -10.21 -14.88
CA VAL A 82 -1.66 -9.62 -14.17
C VAL A 82 -2.79 -10.64 -14.00
N LYS A 83 -3.12 -11.39 -15.04
CA LYS A 83 -4.14 -12.44 -14.98
C LYS A 83 -3.79 -13.51 -13.95
N VAL A 84 -2.56 -14.01 -13.97
CA VAL A 84 -2.08 -15.03 -13.01
C VAL A 84 -2.13 -14.49 -11.58
N ALA A 85 -1.73 -13.22 -11.35
CA ALA A 85 -1.80 -12.59 -10.03
C ALA A 85 -3.25 -12.53 -9.49
N TYR A 86 -4.22 -12.17 -10.33
CA TYR A 86 -5.63 -12.20 -9.93
C TYR A 86 -6.15 -13.60 -9.66
N GLU A 87 -5.76 -14.60 -10.45
CA GLU A 87 -6.14 -16.00 -10.20
C GLU A 87 -5.54 -16.52 -8.90
N PHE A 88 -4.30 -16.11 -8.58
CA PHE A 88 -3.65 -16.44 -7.32
C PHE A 88 -4.38 -15.82 -6.12
N LEU A 89 -4.73 -14.53 -6.18
CA LEU A 89 -5.49 -13.84 -5.13
C LEU A 89 -6.89 -14.43 -4.90
N LYS A 90 -7.50 -15.03 -5.94
CA LYS A 90 -8.80 -15.71 -5.81
C LYS A 90 -8.68 -17.06 -5.08
N LYS A 91 -7.55 -17.74 -5.19
CA LYS A 91 -7.33 -19.10 -4.67
C LYS A 91 -6.78 -19.11 -3.25
N HIS A 92 -6.17 -18.02 -2.81
CA HIS A 92 -5.46 -17.95 -1.53
C HIS A 92 -5.96 -16.76 -0.70
N ASP A 93 -6.16 -16.99 0.60
CA ASP A 93 -6.59 -15.94 1.54
C ASP A 93 -5.39 -15.12 2.05
N HIS A 94 -4.82 -14.33 1.16
CA HIS A 94 -3.73 -13.43 1.49
C HIS A 94 -4.15 -12.24 2.35
N GLN A 95 -5.43 -11.84 2.28
CA GLN A 95 -5.97 -10.74 3.04
C GLN A 95 -5.99 -11.04 4.53
N THR A 96 -6.51 -12.17 4.94
CA THR A 96 -6.50 -12.59 6.36
C THR A 96 -5.07 -12.65 6.89
N MET A 97 -4.15 -13.26 6.15
CA MET A 97 -2.75 -13.36 6.56
C MET A 97 -2.10 -12.00 6.79
N ILE A 98 -2.29 -11.04 5.90
CA ILE A 98 -1.66 -9.71 6.05
C ILE A 98 -2.31 -8.91 7.19
N HIS A 99 -3.63 -9.03 7.38
CA HIS A 99 -4.32 -8.35 8.47
C HIS A 99 -3.93 -8.91 9.85
N GLU A 100 -3.66 -10.20 9.96
CA GLU A 100 -3.08 -10.80 11.18
C GLU A 100 -1.70 -10.20 11.49
N ARG A 101 -0.83 -10.04 10.49
CA ARG A 101 0.48 -9.40 10.65
C ARG A 101 0.39 -7.94 11.08
N ILE A 102 -0.53 -7.19 10.48
CA ILE A 102 -0.81 -5.81 10.87
C ILE A 102 -1.29 -5.75 12.33
N LYS A 103 -2.20 -6.64 12.71
CA LYS A 103 -2.71 -6.73 14.08
C LYS A 103 -1.58 -7.07 15.07
N GLN A 104 -0.76 -8.06 14.73
CA GLN A 104 0.39 -8.44 15.56
C GLN A 104 1.36 -7.28 15.76
N PHE A 105 1.72 -6.56 14.70
CA PHE A 105 2.58 -5.39 14.77
C PHE A 105 2.01 -4.34 15.72
N LYS A 106 0.74 -3.97 15.56
CA LYS A 106 0.06 -2.96 16.38
C LYS A 106 0.02 -3.32 17.88
N ILE A 107 -0.18 -4.60 18.20
CA ILE A 107 -0.23 -5.09 19.59
C ILE A 107 1.16 -5.06 20.22
N LYS A 108 2.23 -5.28 19.46
CA LYS A 108 3.59 -5.42 19.98
C LYS A 108 4.38 -4.12 20.06
N VAL A 109 4.00 -3.11 19.29
CA VAL A 109 4.59 -1.77 19.42
C VAL A 109 4.12 -1.14 20.73
N ASN A 110 5.06 -0.57 21.51
CA ASN A 110 4.78 0.07 22.78
C ASN A 110 3.78 1.22 22.60
N SER A 111 2.79 1.30 23.47
CA SER A 111 1.74 2.34 23.45
C SER A 111 2.27 3.76 23.64
N ALA A 112 3.49 3.93 24.18
CA ALA A 112 4.16 5.23 24.28
C ALA A 112 4.70 5.73 22.92
N ILE A 113 4.88 4.83 21.94
CA ILE A 113 5.35 5.17 20.59
C ILE A 113 4.19 5.74 19.78
N ASN A 114 4.43 6.88 19.12
CA ASN A 114 3.41 7.56 18.31
C ASN A 114 3.16 6.84 16.98
N LEU A 115 2.43 5.72 17.05
CA LEU A 115 1.99 4.92 15.91
C LEU A 115 0.69 5.52 15.33
N LEU A 116 0.73 5.99 14.09
CA LEU A 116 -0.46 6.51 13.43
C LEU A 116 -1.48 5.39 13.11
N PRO A 117 -2.79 5.66 13.25
CA PRO A 117 -3.82 4.70 12.86
C PRO A 117 -3.71 4.30 11.38
N SER A 118 -3.55 3.00 11.13
CA SER A 118 -3.53 2.44 9.77
C SER A 118 -4.00 1.00 9.79
N ASN A 119 -4.90 0.63 8.87
CA ASN A 119 -5.28 -0.76 8.62
C ASN A 119 -4.61 -1.33 7.35
N SER A 120 -3.70 -0.56 6.74
CA SER A 120 -2.95 -1.01 5.57
C SER A 120 -1.64 -1.70 5.97
N THR A 121 -0.96 -2.26 4.99
CA THR A 121 0.40 -2.82 5.16
C THR A 121 1.45 -1.77 5.52
N ILE A 122 1.15 -0.49 5.28
CA ILE A 122 2.04 0.61 5.63
C ILE A 122 1.70 1.09 7.05
N GLN A 123 2.66 0.92 7.95
CA GLN A 123 2.59 1.39 9.32
C GLN A 123 3.54 2.58 9.50
N ILE A 124 3.07 3.60 10.19
CA ILE A 124 3.78 4.89 10.33
C ILE A 124 4.02 5.19 11.79
N ILE A 125 5.28 5.38 12.18
CA ILE A 125 5.68 5.86 13.49
C ILE A 125 6.20 7.28 13.33
N LEU A 126 5.59 8.25 14.00
CA LEU A 126 6.07 9.64 14.00
C LEU A 126 7.35 9.74 14.82
N VAL A 127 8.38 10.34 14.22
CA VAL A 127 9.67 10.66 14.83
C VAL A 127 10.05 12.06 14.35
N PRO A 128 9.53 13.12 14.99
CA PRO A 128 9.77 14.49 14.56
C PRO A 128 11.26 14.85 14.50
N GLY A 129 11.63 15.56 13.43
CA GLY A 129 13.00 15.98 13.15
C GLY A 129 13.72 15.05 12.17
N ASN A 130 14.30 15.67 11.12
CA ASN A 130 15.02 14.93 10.06
C ASN A 130 16.18 14.07 10.61
N THR A 131 16.93 14.62 11.56
CA THR A 131 18.08 13.92 12.16
C THR A 131 17.61 12.73 12.98
N GLN A 132 16.63 12.93 13.86
CA GLN A 132 16.06 11.91 14.74
C GLN A 132 15.46 10.75 13.94
N ALA A 133 14.63 11.06 12.92
CA ALA A 133 14.02 10.05 12.07
C ALA A 133 15.08 9.25 11.30
N ARG A 134 16.14 9.90 10.81
CA ARG A 134 17.23 9.25 10.08
C ARG A 134 18.05 8.34 11.00
N GLU A 135 18.42 8.81 12.18
CA GLU A 135 19.18 8.03 13.16
C GLU A 135 18.40 6.81 13.63
N ALA A 136 17.10 6.96 13.93
CA ALA A 136 16.24 5.85 14.29
C ALA A 136 16.16 4.80 13.17
N ALA A 137 15.98 5.23 11.91
CA ALA A 137 15.98 4.33 10.76
C ALA A 137 17.31 3.58 10.62
N ILE A 138 18.45 4.27 10.76
CA ILE A 138 19.79 3.66 10.68
C ILE A 138 19.98 2.58 11.75
N LYS A 139 19.61 2.86 13.01
CA LYS A 139 19.70 1.87 14.09
C LYS A 139 18.86 0.62 13.82
N ILE A 140 17.63 0.80 13.31
CA ILE A 140 16.75 -0.31 12.96
C ILE A 140 17.32 -1.10 11.75
N GLN A 141 17.91 -0.40 10.77
CA GLN A 141 18.57 -1.04 9.62
C GLN A 141 19.82 -1.85 10.05
N GLN A 142 20.60 -1.34 11.00
CA GLN A 142 21.75 -2.06 11.58
C GLN A 142 21.31 -3.35 12.33
N ALA A 143 20.08 -3.38 12.85
CA ALA A 143 19.48 -4.57 13.43
C ALA A 143 18.89 -5.55 12.37
N GLY A 144 19.04 -5.27 11.07
CA GLY A 144 18.67 -6.14 9.96
C GLY A 144 17.28 -5.89 9.37
N PHE A 145 16.62 -4.76 9.67
CA PHE A 145 15.28 -4.45 9.16
C PHE A 145 15.30 -3.25 8.19
N ASP A 146 14.77 -3.43 6.97
CA ASP A 146 14.67 -2.35 5.96
C ASP A 146 13.51 -1.39 6.28
N VAL A 147 13.75 -0.45 7.18
CA VAL A 147 12.83 0.63 7.53
C VAL A 147 13.30 1.94 6.93
N LYS A 148 12.39 2.72 6.35
CA LYS A 148 12.70 4.00 5.71
C LYS A 148 12.25 5.19 6.57
N ALA A 149 13.15 6.16 6.75
CA ALA A 149 12.78 7.48 7.24
C ALA A 149 12.17 8.30 6.10
N ILE A 150 11.02 8.92 6.36
CA ILE A 150 10.40 9.91 5.47
C ILE A 150 10.59 11.27 6.13
N LEU A 151 11.30 12.14 5.44
CA LEU A 151 11.84 13.39 5.96
C LEU A 151 11.15 14.60 5.34
N SER A 152 11.27 15.76 5.98
CA SER A 152 10.97 17.04 5.34
C SER A 152 11.99 17.28 4.19
N PRO A 153 11.56 17.82 3.03
CA PRO A 153 10.25 18.40 2.70
C PRO A 153 9.22 17.40 2.14
N THR A 154 9.50 16.10 2.06
CA THR A 154 8.52 15.10 1.58
C THR A 154 7.28 15.05 2.48
N VAL A 155 7.46 15.31 3.77
CA VAL A 155 6.41 15.52 4.75
C VAL A 155 6.60 16.87 5.42
N ALA A 156 5.56 17.41 6.07
CA ALA A 156 5.66 18.68 6.77
C ALA A 156 6.65 18.59 7.94
N ILE A 157 7.34 19.69 8.24
CA ILE A 157 8.26 19.81 9.39
C ILE A 157 7.51 19.42 10.68
N GLY A 158 8.15 18.60 11.51
CA GLY A 158 7.57 18.06 12.75
C GLY A 158 6.67 16.83 12.53
N THR A 159 6.53 16.36 11.30
CA THR A 159 5.77 15.15 10.96
C THR A 159 6.63 14.10 10.27
N GLU A 160 7.95 14.20 10.43
CA GLU A 160 8.91 13.20 9.99
C GLU A 160 8.60 11.86 10.66
N ARG A 161 8.88 10.77 9.96
CA ARG A 161 8.36 9.46 10.36
C ARG A 161 9.21 8.31 9.87
N LEU A 162 9.06 7.17 10.53
CA LEU A 162 9.47 5.88 10.00
C LEU A 162 8.30 5.28 9.22
N ARG A 163 8.59 4.76 8.03
CA ARG A 163 7.66 3.98 7.21
C ARG A 163 8.05 2.51 7.26
N ILE A 164 7.19 1.69 7.82
CA ILE A 164 7.32 0.24 7.90
C ILE A 164 6.33 -0.37 6.91
N CYS A 165 6.81 -1.25 6.03
CA CYS A 165 5.97 -1.99 5.09
C CYS A 165 5.93 -3.46 5.52
N LEU A 166 4.75 -3.95 5.91
CA LEU A 166 4.53 -5.35 6.26
C LEU A 166 4.14 -6.15 5.02
N HIS A 167 4.63 -7.38 4.93
CA HIS A 167 4.38 -8.28 3.80
C HIS A 167 3.96 -9.67 4.29
N ASN A 168 3.28 -10.42 3.43
CA ASN A 168 2.87 -11.79 3.76
C ASN A 168 4.05 -12.76 3.93
N HIS A 169 5.22 -12.46 3.36
CA HIS A 169 6.41 -13.26 3.59
C HIS A 169 7.08 -13.02 4.95
N ASN A 170 6.75 -11.91 5.64
CA ASN A 170 7.29 -11.71 6.98
C ASN A 170 6.67 -12.74 7.95
N SER A 171 7.50 -13.46 8.66
CA SER A 171 7.07 -14.34 9.73
C SER A 171 6.62 -13.53 10.96
N ILE A 172 5.81 -14.15 11.81
CA ILE A 172 5.40 -13.52 13.09
C ILE A 172 6.62 -13.24 13.97
N ASP A 173 7.63 -14.12 13.94
CA ASP A 173 8.86 -13.93 14.71
C ASP A 173 9.69 -12.73 14.22
N GLU A 174 9.78 -12.52 12.90
CA GLU A 174 10.42 -11.33 12.34
C GLU A 174 9.69 -10.05 12.75
N ILE A 175 8.36 -10.06 12.72
CA ILE A 175 7.54 -8.92 13.19
C ILE A 175 7.76 -8.67 14.68
N ASN A 176 7.79 -9.72 15.52
CA ASN A 176 8.06 -9.57 16.94
C ASN A 176 9.46 -9.01 17.21
N LYS A 177 10.48 -9.48 16.49
CA LYS A 177 11.85 -8.96 16.58
C LYS A 177 11.92 -7.50 16.15
N LEU A 178 11.27 -7.14 15.04
CA LEU A 178 11.18 -5.74 14.59
C LEU A 178 10.53 -4.85 15.66
N CYS A 179 9.40 -5.27 16.23
CA CYS A 179 8.73 -4.51 17.28
C CYS A 179 9.61 -4.35 18.53
N THR A 180 10.31 -5.42 18.95
CA THR A 180 11.28 -5.34 20.07
C THR A 180 12.37 -4.32 19.79
N THR A 181 12.95 -4.35 18.60
CA THR A 181 13.98 -3.40 18.14
C THR A 181 13.45 -1.96 18.16
N ILE A 182 12.25 -1.73 17.61
CA ILE A 182 11.60 -0.42 17.61
C ILE A 182 11.39 0.08 19.05
N ASN A 183 10.86 -0.76 19.93
CA ASN A 183 10.57 -0.41 21.33
C ASN A 183 11.83 -0.11 22.16
N GLN A 184 13.01 -0.59 21.73
CA GLN A 184 14.30 -0.30 22.37
C GLN A 184 14.94 0.99 21.86
N ILE A 185 14.62 1.40 20.63
CA ILE A 185 15.25 2.55 19.96
C ILE A 185 14.44 3.83 20.17
N LEU A 186 13.11 3.71 20.25
CA LEU A 186 12.17 4.82 20.43
C LEU A 186 11.54 4.83 21.82
#